data_3a2971e16f100290265ed637a77034d7
#
_entry.id   3a2971e16f100290265ed637a77034d7
#
_cell.length_a   1.000
_cell.length_b   1.000
_cell.length_c   1.000
_cell.angle_alpha   90.00
_cell.angle_beta   90.00
_cell.angle_gamma   90.00
#
_symmetry.space_group_name_H-M   'P 1'
#
loop_
_entity.id
_entity.type
_entity.pdbx_description
1 polymer ?
#
loop_
_entity_poly.entity_id
_entity_poly.type
_entity_poly.pdbx_seq_one_letter_code
_entity_poly.pdbx_strand_id
1 'polypeptide(L)'
;YAGSKIAGEILCESYHKQFNMDISIVRIFSVYGPESNNHLVIPNIVTQLKNSNIIKLGNINSRRDFIFISDVINAFRIILNNINGFNVYNVGAEKSYSIKEICKKFEKLSGKKIIIKSNLKQTRKFDVKNIVCDATKLKKLGWKSKMSLDKGLKKCMNIKN
;
A
#
# COMPACT_ATOMS: atom_id res chain seq x y z
N TYR A 1 9.92 10.90 -9.53
CA TYR A 1 9.85 9.75 -8.61
C TYR A 1 9.97 8.41 -9.34
N ALA A 2 9.08 8.11 -10.34
CA ALA A 2 9.13 6.83 -11.06
C ALA A 2 10.49 6.59 -11.74
N GLY A 3 11.01 7.61 -12.44
CA GLY A 3 12.32 7.53 -13.08
C GLY A 3 13.46 7.23 -12.11
N SER A 4 13.48 7.85 -10.92
CA SER A 4 14.52 7.56 -9.90
C SER A 4 14.43 6.13 -9.38
N LYS A 5 13.23 5.55 -9.26
CA LYS A 5 13.08 4.14 -8.84
C LYS A 5 13.56 3.17 -9.91
N ILE A 6 13.23 3.43 -11.19
CA ILE A 6 13.73 2.62 -12.32
C ILE A 6 15.25 2.70 -12.41
N ALA A 7 15.84 3.88 -12.30
CA ALA A 7 17.30 4.04 -12.28
C ALA A 7 17.96 3.22 -11.14
N GLY A 8 17.38 3.25 -9.94
CA GLY A 8 17.85 2.43 -8.82
C GLY A 8 17.78 0.93 -9.10
N GLU A 9 16.73 0.44 -9.74
CA GLU A 9 16.62 -0.98 -10.11
C GLU A 9 17.68 -1.39 -11.14
N ILE A 10 17.95 -0.53 -12.15
CA ILE A 10 18.98 -0.76 -13.16
C ILE A 10 20.38 -0.80 -12.49
N LEU A 11 20.67 0.11 -11.57
CA LEU A 11 21.92 0.09 -10.81
C LEU A 11 22.07 -1.21 -10.03
N CYS A 12 21.04 -1.65 -9.31
CA CYS A 12 21.06 -2.93 -8.59
C CYS A 12 21.36 -4.11 -9.52
N GLU A 13 20.72 -4.16 -10.70
CA GLU A 13 20.99 -5.20 -11.69
C GLU A 13 22.45 -5.15 -12.20
N SER A 14 22.98 -3.95 -12.45
CA SER A 14 24.38 -3.76 -12.87
C SER A 14 25.36 -4.25 -11.81
N TYR A 15 25.12 -3.95 -10.52
CA TYR A 15 25.92 -4.44 -9.40
C TYR A 15 25.88 -5.96 -9.27
N HIS A 16 24.70 -6.56 -9.42
CA HIS A 16 24.59 -8.01 -9.46
C HIS A 16 25.47 -8.62 -10.57
N LYS A 17 25.36 -8.09 -11.80
CA LYS A 17 26.13 -8.59 -12.96
C LYS A 17 27.63 -8.41 -12.81
N GLN A 18 28.07 -7.28 -12.26
CA GLN A 18 29.50 -6.93 -12.15
C GLN A 18 30.19 -7.60 -10.97
N PHE A 19 29.48 -7.69 -9.83
CA PHE A 19 30.07 -8.12 -8.55
C PHE A 19 29.52 -9.44 -8.02
N ASN A 20 28.62 -10.10 -8.78
CA ASN A 20 27.91 -11.33 -8.39
C ASN A 20 27.19 -11.21 -7.03
N MET A 21 26.67 -10.01 -6.73
CA MET A 21 25.92 -9.76 -5.50
C MET A 21 24.51 -10.34 -5.58
N ASP A 22 24.08 -11.01 -4.53
CA ASP A 22 22.69 -11.43 -4.40
C ASP A 22 21.81 -10.24 -4.03
N ILE A 23 20.88 -9.85 -4.92
CA ILE A 23 20.05 -8.67 -4.76
C ILE A 23 18.57 -9.02 -4.96
N SER A 24 17.74 -8.62 -4.00
CA SER A 24 16.28 -8.71 -4.12
C SER A 24 15.65 -7.32 -4.06
N ILE A 25 14.97 -6.92 -5.14
CA ILE A 25 14.19 -5.69 -5.21
C ILE A 25 12.76 -5.97 -4.77
N VAL A 26 12.22 -5.14 -3.88
CA VAL A 26 10.86 -5.28 -3.37
C VAL A 26 10.02 -4.07 -3.81
N ARG A 27 9.09 -4.28 -4.72
CA ARG A 27 8.11 -3.28 -5.17
C ARG A 27 6.86 -3.37 -4.31
N ILE A 28 6.79 -2.50 -3.30
CA ILE A 28 5.67 -2.47 -2.35
C ILE A 28 4.56 -1.61 -2.93
N PHE A 29 3.31 -2.14 -2.91
CA PHE A 29 2.11 -1.42 -3.30
C PHE A 29 1.66 -0.44 -2.21
N SER A 30 0.40 -0.06 -2.13
CA SER A 30 -0.03 0.97 -1.18
C SER A 30 -0.04 0.44 0.25
N VAL A 31 1.12 0.49 0.92
CA VAL A 31 1.26 0.04 2.31
C VAL A 31 0.52 0.98 3.26
N TYR A 32 -0.11 0.41 4.28
CA TYR A 32 -0.78 1.13 5.35
C TYR A 32 -0.68 0.39 6.69
N GLY A 33 -0.85 1.12 7.79
CA GLY A 33 -0.83 0.59 9.15
C GLY A 33 -1.03 1.69 10.19
N PRO A 34 -1.08 1.35 11.49
CA PRO A 34 -1.02 2.33 12.56
C PRO A 34 0.23 3.21 12.44
N GLU A 35 0.14 4.46 12.87
CA GLU A 35 1.27 5.42 12.91
C GLU A 35 1.89 5.74 11.54
N SER A 36 1.26 5.34 10.44
CA SER A 36 1.70 5.73 9.09
C SER A 36 1.57 7.23 8.88
N ASN A 37 2.44 7.78 8.01
CA ASN A 37 2.48 9.21 7.70
C ASN A 37 1.13 9.73 7.17
N ASN A 38 0.65 10.85 7.71
CA ASN A 38 -0.62 11.50 7.36
C ASN A 38 -0.72 12.02 5.92
N HIS A 39 0.39 12.04 5.16
CA HIS A 39 0.34 12.30 3.72
C HIS A 39 -0.23 11.12 2.91
N LEU A 40 -0.29 9.92 3.50
CA LEU A 40 -0.92 8.75 2.90
C LEU A 40 -2.44 8.79 3.11
N VAL A 41 -3.20 8.25 2.15
CA VAL A 41 -4.67 8.40 2.12
C VAL A 41 -5.38 7.78 3.33
N ILE A 42 -5.02 6.56 3.75
CA ILE A 42 -5.66 5.88 4.89
C ILE A 42 -5.39 6.62 6.22
N PRO A 43 -4.14 6.93 6.60
CA PRO A 43 -3.86 7.74 7.80
C PRO A 43 -4.51 9.13 7.76
N ASN A 44 -4.53 9.77 6.58
CA ASN A 44 -5.19 11.07 6.40
C ASN A 44 -6.70 10.99 6.72
N ILE A 45 -7.39 9.97 6.21
CA ILE A 45 -8.81 9.73 6.53
C ILE A 45 -8.99 9.54 8.03
N VAL A 46 -8.19 8.67 8.65
CA VAL A 46 -8.26 8.39 10.11
C VAL A 46 -8.05 9.66 10.93
N THR A 47 -7.05 10.47 10.58
CA THR A 47 -6.75 11.73 11.28
C THR A 47 -7.90 12.72 11.16
N GLN A 48 -8.49 12.88 9.98
CA GLN A 48 -9.63 13.77 9.79
C GLN A 48 -10.87 13.27 10.54
N LEU A 49 -11.14 11.95 10.55
CA LEU A 49 -12.28 11.35 11.24
C LEU A 49 -12.24 11.47 12.76
N LYS A 50 -11.08 11.70 13.37
CA LYS A 50 -10.96 11.97 14.80
C LYS A 50 -11.68 13.27 15.19
N ASN A 51 -11.65 14.27 14.30
CA ASN A 51 -12.13 15.63 14.57
C ASN A 51 -13.43 15.99 13.86
N SER A 52 -13.78 15.30 12.77
CA SER A 52 -14.96 15.62 11.95
C SER A 52 -15.42 14.43 11.13
N ASN A 53 -16.71 14.40 10.77
CA ASN A 53 -17.23 13.49 9.76
C ASN A 53 -17.12 14.07 8.32
N ILE A 54 -16.64 15.31 8.18
CA ILE A 54 -16.37 15.94 6.89
C ILE A 54 -14.89 15.78 6.59
N ILE A 55 -14.56 15.05 5.52
CA ILE A 55 -13.18 14.79 5.10
C ILE A 55 -12.89 15.40 3.73
N LYS A 56 -11.69 15.94 3.57
CA LYS A 56 -11.21 16.55 2.33
C LYS A 56 -10.28 15.57 1.63
N LEU A 57 -10.64 15.16 0.41
CA LEU A 57 -9.87 14.20 -0.39
C LEU A 57 -9.75 14.67 -1.83
N GLY A 58 -8.68 14.22 -2.52
CA GLY A 58 -8.50 14.42 -3.96
C GLY A 58 -9.37 13.46 -4.78
N ASN A 59 -8.78 12.74 -5.74
CA ASN A 59 -9.47 11.80 -6.60
C ASN A 59 -9.93 10.55 -5.83
N ILE A 60 -11.22 10.47 -5.52
CA ILE A 60 -11.81 9.35 -4.78
C ILE A 60 -12.10 8.11 -5.63
N ASN A 61 -12.01 8.22 -6.95
CA ASN A 61 -12.30 7.13 -7.89
C ASN A 61 -11.05 6.31 -8.24
N SER A 62 -9.85 6.81 -7.93
CA SER A 62 -8.61 6.06 -8.15
C SER A 62 -8.58 4.82 -7.27
N ARG A 63 -8.15 3.70 -7.86
CA ARG A 63 -8.12 2.38 -7.21
C ARG A 63 -6.68 1.99 -6.93
N ARG A 64 -6.42 1.50 -5.73
CA ARG A 64 -5.10 1.04 -5.30
C ARG A 64 -5.19 -0.29 -4.57
N ASP A 65 -4.14 -1.07 -4.71
CA ASP A 65 -3.94 -2.28 -3.92
C ASP A 65 -3.32 -1.88 -2.58
N PHE A 66 -4.11 -2.02 -1.52
CA PHE A 66 -3.69 -1.67 -0.16
C PHE A 66 -3.21 -2.91 0.58
N ILE A 67 -1.95 -2.88 1.03
CA ILE A 67 -1.32 -3.96 1.81
C ILE A 67 -1.01 -3.51 3.23
N PHE A 68 -1.36 -4.33 4.21
CA PHE A 68 -1.09 -3.99 5.62
C PHE A 68 0.38 -4.23 5.97
N ILE A 69 0.94 -3.37 6.81
CA ILE A 69 2.38 -3.37 7.14
C ILE A 69 2.89 -4.74 7.64
N SER A 70 2.11 -5.50 8.45
CA SER A 70 2.57 -6.82 8.93
C SER A 70 2.78 -7.83 7.81
N ASP A 71 2.00 -7.74 6.72
CA ASP A 71 2.15 -8.63 5.57
C ASP A 71 3.39 -8.25 4.75
N VAL A 72 3.73 -6.95 4.69
CA VAL A 72 4.97 -6.46 4.08
C VAL A 72 6.18 -6.97 4.87
N ILE A 73 6.17 -6.84 6.20
CA ILE A 73 7.25 -7.35 7.06
C ILE A 73 7.43 -8.86 6.86
N ASN A 74 6.33 -9.62 6.79
CA ASN A 74 6.40 -11.05 6.53
C ASN A 74 6.98 -11.34 5.13
N ALA A 75 6.66 -10.53 4.11
CA ALA A 75 7.25 -10.64 2.77
C ALA A 75 8.78 -10.47 2.82
N PHE A 76 9.26 -9.43 3.50
CA PHE A 76 10.71 -9.22 3.69
C PHE A 76 11.39 -10.41 4.37
N ARG A 77 10.81 -10.97 5.43
CA ARG A 77 11.37 -12.15 6.10
C ARG A 77 11.52 -13.34 5.16
N ILE A 78 10.50 -13.60 4.34
CA ILE A 78 10.53 -14.70 3.39
C ILE A 78 11.57 -14.43 2.29
N ILE A 79 11.62 -13.21 1.75
CA ILE A 79 12.59 -12.84 0.71
C ILE A 79 14.02 -12.95 1.25
N LEU A 80 14.30 -12.45 2.45
CA LEU A 80 15.63 -12.50 3.08
C LEU A 80 16.13 -13.95 3.26
N ASN A 81 15.23 -14.86 3.60
CA ASN A 81 15.58 -16.28 3.74
C ASN A 81 15.74 -17.01 2.38
N ASN A 82 15.43 -16.36 1.27
CA ASN A 82 15.47 -16.92 -0.08
C ASN A 82 16.25 -16.02 -1.06
N ILE A 83 17.15 -15.19 -0.57
CA ILE A 83 17.98 -14.35 -1.43
C ILE A 83 18.93 -15.27 -2.22
N ASN A 84 18.85 -15.18 -3.54
CA ASN A 84 19.73 -15.87 -4.47
C ASN A 84 19.68 -15.16 -5.83
N GLY A 85 20.81 -14.71 -6.34
CA GLY A 85 20.93 -14.01 -7.61
C GLY A 85 20.16 -12.67 -7.61
N PHE A 86 19.69 -12.26 -8.80
CA PHE A 86 18.92 -11.02 -8.97
C PHE A 86 17.42 -11.31 -9.08
N ASN A 87 16.63 -10.75 -8.16
CA ASN A 87 15.19 -10.97 -8.12
C ASN A 87 14.41 -9.68 -7.90
N VAL A 88 13.25 -9.58 -8.54
CA VAL A 88 12.26 -8.52 -8.30
C VAL A 88 10.97 -9.15 -7.81
N TYR A 89 10.46 -8.69 -6.66
CA TYR A 89 9.22 -9.17 -6.05
C TYR A 89 8.22 -8.02 -5.88
N ASN A 90 6.98 -8.22 -6.31
CA ASN A 90 5.88 -7.35 -5.97
C ASN A 90 5.23 -7.78 -4.66
N VAL A 91 4.88 -6.82 -3.80
CA VAL A 91 4.21 -7.05 -2.51
C VAL A 91 2.92 -6.24 -2.45
N GLY A 92 1.78 -6.92 -2.55
CA GLY A 92 0.43 -6.35 -2.50
C GLY A 92 -0.60 -7.41 -2.14
N ALA A 93 -1.84 -6.99 -1.91
CA ALA A 93 -2.94 -7.88 -1.53
C ALA A 93 -3.68 -8.50 -2.72
N GLU A 94 -3.27 -8.17 -3.96
CA GLU A 94 -3.87 -8.59 -5.24
C GLU A 94 -5.35 -8.18 -5.38
N LYS A 95 -5.76 -7.16 -4.65
CA LYS A 95 -7.11 -6.59 -4.69
C LYS A 95 -7.08 -5.08 -4.55
N SER A 96 -7.66 -4.38 -5.52
CA SER A 96 -7.74 -2.92 -5.47
C SER A 96 -9.06 -2.44 -4.90
N TYR A 97 -8.99 -1.30 -4.22
CA TYR A 97 -10.14 -0.56 -3.72
C TYR A 97 -10.04 0.91 -4.13
N SER A 98 -11.17 1.52 -4.48
CA SER A 98 -11.23 2.97 -4.66
C SER A 98 -11.20 3.67 -3.31
N ILE A 99 -10.78 4.92 -3.31
CA ILE A 99 -10.80 5.74 -2.08
C ILE A 99 -12.24 5.89 -1.55
N LYS A 100 -13.22 5.95 -2.46
CA LYS A 100 -14.65 5.95 -2.10
C LYS A 100 -15.05 4.67 -1.36
N GLU A 101 -14.59 3.49 -1.79
CA GLU A 101 -14.83 2.22 -1.08
C GLU A 101 -14.16 2.19 0.28
N ILE A 102 -12.95 2.75 0.41
CA ILE A 102 -12.26 2.89 1.70
C ILE A 102 -13.09 3.75 2.67
N CYS A 103 -13.61 4.90 2.21
CA CYS A 103 -14.48 5.76 3.03
C CYS A 103 -15.74 5.01 3.48
N LYS A 104 -16.41 4.27 2.60
CA LYS A 104 -17.58 3.43 2.97
C LYS A 104 -17.25 2.38 4.03
N LYS A 105 -16.03 1.81 3.98
CA LYS A 105 -15.59 0.88 5.03
C LYS A 105 -15.38 1.59 6.36
N PHE A 106 -14.80 2.80 6.35
CA PHE A 106 -14.67 3.62 7.54
C PHE A 106 -16.04 4.05 8.11
N GLU A 107 -17.03 4.36 7.27
CA GLU A 107 -18.42 4.62 7.73
C GLU A 107 -18.96 3.43 8.52
N LYS A 108 -18.84 2.21 7.98
CA LYS A 108 -19.28 0.99 8.67
C LYS A 108 -18.54 0.74 9.98
N LEU A 109 -17.24 1.03 10.03
CA LEU A 109 -16.40 0.80 11.21
C LEU A 109 -16.64 1.84 12.32
N SER A 110 -16.88 3.09 11.95
CA SER A 110 -17.07 4.19 12.90
C SER A 110 -18.52 4.41 13.33
N GLY A 111 -19.48 3.85 12.59
CA GLY A 111 -20.90 4.15 12.75
C GLY A 111 -21.30 5.58 12.35
N LYS A 112 -20.38 6.36 11.79
CA LYS A 112 -20.58 7.77 11.41
C LYS A 112 -20.65 7.90 9.90
N LYS A 113 -21.64 8.63 9.40
CA LYS A 113 -21.73 8.99 7.97
C LYS A 113 -20.60 9.95 7.62
N ILE A 114 -19.84 9.62 6.56
CA ILE A 114 -18.72 10.44 6.09
C ILE A 114 -19.17 11.33 4.94
N ILE A 115 -18.92 12.63 5.06
CA ILE A 115 -19.17 13.61 4.02
C ILE A 115 -17.83 13.94 3.35
N ILE A 116 -17.71 13.58 2.07
CA ILE A 116 -16.48 13.82 1.32
C ILE A 116 -16.58 15.19 0.62
N LYS A 117 -15.64 16.09 0.91
CA LYS A 117 -15.44 17.34 0.16
C LYS A 117 -14.24 17.18 -0.76
N SER A 118 -14.41 17.58 -2.03
CA SER A 118 -13.32 17.54 -3.01
C SER A 118 -12.22 18.52 -2.63
N ASN A 119 -10.95 18.08 -2.71
CA ASN A 119 -9.78 18.92 -2.60
C ASN A 119 -8.98 18.84 -3.90
N LEU A 120 -9.25 19.78 -4.81
CA LEU A 120 -8.61 19.84 -6.13
C LEU A 120 -7.07 19.94 -6.04
N LYS A 121 -6.53 20.58 -4.98
CA LYS A 121 -5.07 20.68 -4.75
C LYS A 121 -4.40 19.32 -4.52
N GLN A 122 -5.16 18.30 -4.09
CA GLN A 122 -4.68 16.93 -3.88
C GLN A 122 -4.92 16.02 -5.11
N THR A 123 -5.49 16.55 -6.18
CA THR A 123 -5.71 15.78 -7.42
C THR A 123 -4.44 15.81 -8.26
N ARG A 124 -3.86 14.66 -8.55
CA ARG A 124 -2.69 14.54 -9.42
C ARG A 124 -3.11 14.79 -10.87
N LYS A 125 -2.29 15.52 -11.63
CA LYS A 125 -2.52 15.81 -13.05
C LYS A 125 -2.58 14.52 -13.89
N PHE A 126 -1.75 13.54 -13.54
CA PHE A 126 -1.74 12.20 -14.12
C PHE A 126 -1.89 11.18 -12.99
N ASP A 127 -3.01 10.48 -12.96
CA ASP A 127 -3.29 9.44 -11.96
C ASP A 127 -3.76 8.17 -12.65
N VAL A 128 -3.08 7.05 -12.38
CA VAL A 128 -3.46 5.75 -12.92
C VAL A 128 -4.78 5.32 -12.29
N LYS A 129 -5.77 5.00 -13.13
CA LYS A 129 -7.14 4.67 -12.69
C LYS A 129 -7.19 3.48 -11.74
N ASN A 130 -6.44 2.42 -12.05
CA ASN A 130 -6.43 1.18 -11.27
C ASN A 130 -5.03 0.56 -11.24
N ILE A 131 -4.55 0.23 -10.06
CA ILE A 131 -3.27 -0.45 -9.83
C ILE A 131 -3.55 -1.66 -8.94
N VAL A 132 -3.19 -2.86 -9.43
CA VAL A 132 -3.32 -4.14 -8.71
C VAL A 132 -1.99 -4.86 -8.78
N CYS A 133 -1.59 -5.49 -7.68
CA CYS A 133 -0.39 -6.29 -7.58
C CYS A 133 -0.58 -7.64 -8.29
N ASP A 134 0.47 -8.10 -8.93
CA ASP A 134 0.69 -9.50 -9.21
C ASP A 134 1.83 -10.00 -8.30
N ALA A 135 1.48 -10.73 -7.25
CA ALA A 135 2.42 -11.29 -6.27
C ALA A 135 2.79 -12.75 -6.58
N THR A 136 2.50 -13.25 -7.78
CA THR A 136 2.69 -14.68 -8.14
C THR A 136 4.10 -15.17 -7.84
N LYS A 137 5.14 -14.38 -8.15
CA LYS A 137 6.54 -14.76 -7.88
C LYS A 137 6.82 -14.91 -6.39
N LEU A 138 6.31 -13.99 -5.56
CA LEU A 138 6.48 -14.04 -4.11
C LEU A 138 5.69 -15.19 -3.48
N LYS A 139 4.52 -15.51 -4.03
CA LYS A 139 3.68 -16.63 -3.58
C LYS A 139 4.37 -17.99 -3.79
N LYS A 140 5.20 -18.13 -4.82
CA LYS A 140 6.01 -19.35 -5.02
C LYS A 140 7.01 -19.59 -3.89
N LEU A 141 7.40 -18.56 -3.14
CA LEU A 141 8.20 -18.66 -1.92
C LEU A 141 7.37 -18.96 -0.66
N GLY A 142 6.07 -19.23 -0.79
CA GLY A 142 5.17 -19.53 0.32
C GLY A 142 4.54 -18.31 1.00
N TRP A 143 4.76 -17.09 0.48
CA TRP A 143 4.12 -15.90 1.02
C TRP A 143 2.63 -15.83 0.68
N LYS A 144 1.84 -15.29 1.63
CA LYS A 144 0.41 -14.96 1.43
C LYS A 144 0.07 -13.71 2.25
N SER A 145 -0.74 -12.82 1.68
CA SER A 145 -1.37 -11.75 2.46
C SER A 145 -2.37 -12.36 3.44
N LYS A 146 -2.24 -12.05 4.73
CA LYS A 146 -3.07 -12.60 5.82
C LYS A 146 -4.03 -11.58 6.40
N MET A 147 -3.70 -10.28 6.29
CA MET A 147 -4.49 -9.22 6.87
C MET A 147 -5.57 -8.75 5.88
N SER A 148 -6.84 -8.99 6.23
CA SER A 148 -7.94 -8.40 5.43
C SER A 148 -7.97 -6.87 5.60
N LEU A 149 -8.45 -6.17 4.56
CA LEU A 149 -8.55 -4.71 4.60
C LEU A 149 -9.36 -4.23 5.81
N ASP A 150 -10.51 -4.85 6.11
CA ASP A 150 -11.39 -4.44 7.20
C ASP A 150 -10.69 -4.58 8.57
N LYS A 151 -9.97 -5.68 8.81
CA LYS A 151 -9.18 -5.87 10.04
C LYS A 151 -8.04 -4.85 10.12
N GLY A 152 -7.37 -4.55 9.03
CA GLY A 152 -6.31 -3.55 8.98
C GLY A 152 -6.81 -2.14 9.26
N LEU A 153 -7.97 -1.76 8.66
CA LEU A 153 -8.59 -0.45 8.90
C LEU A 153 -9.03 -0.29 10.36
N LYS A 154 -9.59 -1.35 11.00
CA LYS A 154 -9.91 -1.35 12.44
C LYS A 154 -8.66 -1.03 13.27
N LYS A 155 -7.53 -1.69 12.97
CA LYS A 155 -6.27 -1.42 13.67
C LYS A 155 -5.78 0.02 13.50
N CYS A 156 -5.93 0.61 12.30
CA CYS A 156 -5.57 2.02 12.08
C CYS A 156 -6.44 3.00 12.87
N MET A 157 -7.70 2.64 13.16
CA MET A 157 -8.60 3.45 13.99
C MET A 157 -8.41 3.21 15.50
N ASN A 158 -7.53 2.30 15.91
CA ASN A 158 -7.39 1.84 17.31
C ASN A 158 -8.73 1.34 17.92
N ILE A 159 -9.63 0.80 17.09
CA ILE A 159 -10.85 0.17 17.58
C ILE A 159 -10.47 -1.20 18.16
N LYS A 160 -10.56 -1.34 19.48
CA LYS A 160 -10.41 -2.63 20.16
C LYS A 160 -11.55 -3.56 19.71
N ASN A 161 -11.24 -4.84 19.50
CA ASN A 161 -12.23 -5.89 19.24
C ASN A 161 -13.09 -6.13 20.47
#